data_2823f0a27eac1c23b99c0e4352f5a391
#
_entry.id   2823f0a27eac1c23b99c0e4352f5a391
#
_cell.length_a   1.000
_cell.length_b   1.000
_cell.length_c   1.000
_cell.angle_alpha   90.00
_cell.angle_beta   90.00
_cell.angle_gamma   90.00
#
_symmetry.space_group_name_H-M   'P 1'
#
loop_
_entity.id
_entity.type
_entity.pdbx_description
1 polymer ?
#
loop_
_entity_poly.entity_id
_entity_poly.type
_entity_poly.pdbx_seq_one_letter_code
_entity_poly.pdbx_strand_id
1 'polypeptide(L)'
;MAIGALVVCLSGPRLWAGQAKPLAVLEGKLLSTRGDCPLLQIGGREQTLSANTPYLYQTLQDKRLDGREVRLEGLPQPDGSFQVHWLYTVHNGKLFKVRYYCPVCNIVALGPGNCVCCQQPTELQELPADKPQS
;
A
#
# COMPACT_ATOMS: atom_id res chain seq x y z
N MET A 1 39.75 41.62 -15.19
CA MET A 1 39.44 41.28 -15.06
C MET A 1 38.66 40.31 -14.91
N ALA A 2 38.19 39.87 -14.83
CA ALA A 2 37.66 39.14 -14.73
C ALA A 2 36.83 38.33 -14.65
N ILE A 3 36.39 37.99 -14.64
CA ILE A 3 35.70 37.35 -14.64
C ILE A 3 35.02 36.42 -14.48
N GLY A 4 34.62 36.11 -14.42
CA GLY A 4 34.03 35.41 -14.36
C GLY A 4 33.37 34.52 -14.24
N ALA A 5 32.89 34.11 -14.13
CA ALA A 5 32.31 33.42 -14.00
C ALA A 5 31.53 32.57 -13.93
N LEU A 6 31.12 32.33 -13.93
CA LEU A 6 30.47 31.71 -13.87
C LEU A 6 29.83 30.71 -13.72
N VAL A 7 29.37 30.32 -13.67
CA VAL A 7 28.83 29.52 -13.55
C VAL A 7 28.14 28.67 -13.43
N VAL A 8 27.78 28.53 -13.41
CA VAL A 8 27.15 27.83 -13.35
C VAL A 8 26.52 26.90 -13.00
N CYS A 9 26.11 26.65 -12.79
CA CYS A 9 25.58 25.91 -12.46
C CYS A 9 24.78 25.14 -12.55
N LEU A 10 24.42 25.03 -12.71
CA LEU A 10 23.69 24.40 -12.86
C LEU A 10 23.30 23.36 -12.58
N SER A 11 23.08 23.04 -12.48
CA SER A 11 22.89 22.08 -12.27
C SER A 11 22.00 21.50 -11.83
N GLY A 12 21.53 21.45 -11.81
CA GLY A 12 20.65 21.04 -11.35
C GLY A 12 20.10 19.88 -11.45
N PRO A 13 19.59 19.49 -11.08
CA PRO A 13 19.19 18.43 -10.99
C PRO A 13 18.18 17.91 -11.54
N ARG A 14 17.97 17.96 -11.89
CA ARG A 14 17.30 17.61 -12.46
C ARG A 14 16.50 16.79 -12.35
N LEU A 15 15.91 16.64 -12.31
CA LEU A 15 15.12 16.09 -12.27
C LEU A 15 14.71 15.29 -13.10
N TRP A 16 14.66 14.86 -13.28
CA TRP A 16 14.51 13.94 -13.91
C TRP A 16 13.37 13.39 -13.92
N ALA A 17 12.79 13.72 -14.55
CA ALA A 17 11.60 13.28 -14.79
C ALA A 17 11.43 11.85 -14.64
N GLY A 18 11.60 11.05 -14.98
CA GLY A 18 11.32 9.69 -14.86
C GLY A 18 11.70 9.04 -13.59
N GLN A 19 12.24 9.85 -12.65
CA GLN A 19 12.63 9.24 -11.47
C GLN A 19 11.52 9.08 -10.54
N ALA A 20 11.17 7.86 -10.17
CA ALA A 20 10.18 7.59 -9.16
C ALA A 20 10.72 7.98 -7.80
N LYS A 21 9.87 8.55 -6.99
CA LYS A 21 10.23 8.79 -5.60
C LYS A 21 10.30 7.46 -4.87
N PRO A 22 11.26 7.29 -3.97
CA PRO A 22 11.29 6.09 -3.17
C PRO A 22 10.06 6.04 -2.27
N LEU A 23 9.51 4.86 -2.09
CA LEU A 23 8.34 4.69 -1.25
C LEU A 23 8.74 4.75 0.20
N ALA A 24 7.94 5.46 0.99
CA ALA A 24 8.09 5.47 2.43
C ALA A 24 7.43 4.23 3.01
N VAL A 25 7.88 3.84 4.19
CA VAL A 25 7.40 2.64 4.86
C VAL A 25 6.78 3.03 6.18
N LEU A 26 5.56 2.54 6.43
CA LEU A 26 4.90 2.69 7.71
C LEU A 26 4.51 1.31 8.21
N GLU A 27 4.65 1.08 9.50
CA GLU A 27 4.22 -0.15 10.13
C GLU A 27 3.33 0.16 11.30
N GLY A 28 2.28 -0.62 11.48
CA GLY A 28 1.34 -0.42 12.56
C GLY A 28 0.15 -1.33 12.43
N LYS A 29 -0.89 -0.98 13.17
CA LYS A 29 -2.11 -1.77 13.19
C LYS A 29 -3.13 -1.14 12.26
N LEU A 30 -3.68 -1.93 11.38
CA LEU A 30 -4.69 -1.45 10.44
C LEU A 30 -6.04 -1.38 11.12
N LEU A 31 -6.69 -0.22 11.01
CA LEU A 31 -8.05 -0.03 11.54
C LEU A 31 -8.95 0.19 10.34
N SER A 32 -9.45 -0.90 9.81
CA SER A 32 -10.14 -0.87 8.54
C SER A 32 -11.61 -0.51 8.65
N THR A 33 -12.17 -0.62 9.86
CA THR A 33 -13.59 -0.39 10.07
C THR A 33 -13.89 0.83 10.91
N ARG A 34 -12.88 1.67 11.20
CA ARG A 34 -13.09 2.79 12.05
C ARG A 34 -13.31 4.04 11.24
N GLY A 35 -14.50 4.62 11.32
CA GLY A 35 -14.82 5.85 10.63
C GLY A 35 -15.01 5.65 9.14
N ASP A 36 -14.84 6.74 8.39
CA ASP A 36 -15.15 6.77 6.96
C ASP A 36 -14.01 6.26 6.10
N CYS A 37 -12.82 6.21 6.63
CA CYS A 37 -11.67 5.76 5.85
C CYS A 37 -10.77 4.91 6.73
N PRO A 38 -9.98 4.04 6.09
CA PRO A 38 -9.06 3.21 6.85
C PRO A 38 -7.96 4.05 7.49
N LEU A 39 -7.49 3.61 8.63
CA LEU A 39 -6.47 4.29 9.40
C LEU A 39 -5.37 3.30 9.74
N LEU A 40 -4.17 3.82 9.93
CA LEU A 40 -3.08 3.03 10.46
C LEU A 40 -2.71 3.59 11.82
N GLN A 41 -2.76 2.73 12.83
CA GLN A 41 -2.39 3.13 14.18
C GLN A 41 -0.90 2.89 14.37
N ILE A 42 -0.16 3.99 14.59
CA ILE A 42 1.28 3.94 14.78
C ILE A 42 1.56 4.54 16.13
N GLY A 43 1.88 3.68 17.10
CA GLY A 43 2.09 4.17 18.45
C GLY A 43 0.82 4.82 18.96
N GLY A 44 0.92 6.06 19.40
CA GLY A 44 -0.23 6.76 19.94
C GLY A 44 -1.00 7.60 18.95
N ARG A 45 -0.72 7.51 17.66
CA ARG A 45 -1.39 8.36 16.69
C ARG A 45 -1.97 7.53 15.55
N GLU A 46 -2.87 8.14 14.80
CA GLU A 46 -3.56 7.50 13.70
C GLU A 46 -3.25 8.23 12.40
N GLN A 47 -2.93 7.47 11.38
CA GLN A 47 -2.59 7.98 10.07
C GLN A 47 -3.71 7.62 9.10
N THR A 48 -4.31 8.64 8.47
CA THR A 48 -5.33 8.41 7.45
C THR A 48 -4.71 7.80 6.22
N LEU A 49 -5.38 6.81 5.64
CA LEU A 49 -4.87 6.09 4.50
C LEU A 49 -5.71 6.33 3.26
N SER A 50 -5.04 6.40 2.13
CA SER A 50 -5.66 6.31 0.82
C SER A 50 -4.89 5.24 0.05
N ALA A 51 -5.22 5.01 -1.19
CA ALA A 51 -4.54 4.00 -1.99
C ALA A 51 -4.43 4.47 -3.42
N ASN A 52 -3.46 3.92 -4.13
CA ASN A 52 -3.23 4.30 -5.53
C ASN A 52 -4.17 3.58 -6.49
N THR A 53 -4.93 2.59 -6.00
CA THR A 53 -5.96 1.93 -6.81
C THR A 53 -7.21 1.72 -5.98
N PRO A 54 -8.39 1.65 -6.63
CA PRO A 54 -9.61 1.35 -5.89
C PRO A 54 -9.59 -0.04 -5.24
N TYR A 55 -8.93 -0.99 -5.88
CA TYR A 55 -8.87 -2.35 -5.34
C TYR A 55 -8.08 -2.38 -4.04
N LEU A 56 -6.96 -1.68 -3.99
CA LEU A 56 -6.17 -1.63 -2.77
C LEU A 56 -6.92 -0.88 -1.67
N TYR A 57 -7.64 0.17 -2.04
CA TYR A 57 -8.45 0.89 -1.06
C TYR A 57 -9.50 -0.02 -0.44
N GLN A 58 -10.15 -0.85 -1.26
CA GLN A 58 -11.12 -1.82 -0.76
C GLN A 58 -10.45 -2.85 0.15
N THR A 59 -9.22 -3.24 -0.18
CA THR A 59 -8.47 -4.16 0.67
C THR A 59 -8.20 -3.54 2.04
N LEU A 60 -7.85 -2.25 2.07
CA LEU A 60 -7.62 -1.56 3.33
C LEU A 60 -8.90 -1.50 4.19
N GLN A 61 -10.06 -1.62 3.56
CA GLN A 61 -11.33 -1.61 4.27
C GLN A 61 -11.88 -2.99 4.58
N ASP A 62 -11.14 -4.03 4.25
CA ASP A 62 -11.59 -5.40 4.47
C ASP A 62 -11.60 -5.70 5.98
N LYS A 63 -12.76 -6.08 6.48
CA LYS A 63 -12.93 -6.35 7.91
C LYS A 63 -12.03 -7.46 8.40
N ARG A 64 -11.66 -8.38 7.52
CA ARG A 64 -10.80 -9.48 7.91
C ARG A 64 -9.39 -9.02 8.25
N LEU A 65 -9.02 -7.82 7.80
CA LEU A 65 -7.71 -7.25 8.11
C LEU A 65 -7.76 -6.27 9.27
N ASP A 66 -8.94 -6.00 9.82
CA ASP A 66 -9.06 -5.04 10.90
C ASP A 66 -8.29 -5.53 12.13
N GLY A 67 -7.50 -4.64 12.71
CA GLY A 67 -6.70 -4.98 13.87
C GLY A 67 -5.42 -5.74 13.58
N ARG A 68 -5.11 -5.98 12.31
CA ARG A 68 -3.92 -6.74 11.94
C ARG A 68 -2.69 -5.84 11.87
N GLU A 69 -1.55 -6.42 12.20
CA GLU A 69 -0.29 -5.73 12.00
C GLU A 69 0.04 -5.73 10.53
N VAL A 70 0.35 -4.56 9.99
CA VAL A 70 0.64 -4.42 8.56
C VAL A 70 1.86 -3.55 8.34
N ARG A 71 2.47 -3.73 7.20
CA ARG A 71 3.51 -2.84 6.69
C ARG A 71 2.97 -2.23 5.41
N LEU A 72 2.99 -0.91 5.32
CA LEU A 72 2.50 -0.20 4.15
C LEU A 72 3.66 0.54 3.51
N GLU A 73 3.70 0.51 2.19
CA GLU A 73 4.68 1.27 1.42
C GLU A 73 3.92 2.20 0.51
N GLY A 74 4.29 3.46 0.50
CA GLY A 74 3.58 4.43 -0.29
C GLY A 74 4.17 5.81 -0.17
N LEU A 75 3.33 6.82 -0.39
CA LEU A 75 3.77 8.21 -0.45
C LEU A 75 2.87 9.08 0.42
N PRO A 76 3.47 9.95 1.25
CA PRO A 76 2.67 10.95 1.97
C PRO A 76 2.04 11.91 0.97
N GLN A 77 0.82 12.34 1.26
CA GLN A 77 0.08 13.24 0.40
C GLN A 77 -0.01 14.64 1.02
N PRO A 78 -0.18 15.67 0.20
CA PRO A 78 -0.27 17.04 0.74
C PRO A 78 -1.41 17.24 1.73
N ASP A 79 -2.49 16.46 1.63
CA ASP A 79 -3.61 16.58 2.55
C ASP A 79 -3.38 15.89 3.89
N GLY A 80 -2.20 15.31 4.09
CA GLY A 80 -1.88 14.63 5.34
C GLY A 80 -2.17 13.14 5.34
N SER A 81 -2.79 12.61 4.29
CA SER A 81 -3.01 11.18 4.19
C SER A 81 -1.76 10.48 3.66
N PHE A 82 -1.75 9.17 3.78
CA PHE A 82 -0.68 8.36 3.24
C PHE A 82 -1.26 7.49 2.13
N GLN A 83 -0.76 7.63 0.92
CA GLN A 83 -1.26 6.85 -0.21
C GLN A 83 -0.52 5.54 -0.27
N VAL A 84 -1.23 4.45 -0.06
CA VAL A 84 -0.65 3.11 -0.01
C VAL A 84 -0.49 2.58 -1.42
N HIS A 85 0.70 2.07 -1.71
CA HIS A 85 1.01 1.41 -2.97
C HIS A 85 1.15 -0.10 -2.76
N TRP A 86 1.66 -0.51 -1.60
CA TRP A 86 1.83 -1.93 -1.28
C TRP A 86 1.40 -2.18 0.15
N LEU A 87 0.71 -3.26 0.36
CA LEU A 87 0.27 -3.68 1.69
C LEU A 87 0.80 -5.08 1.96
N TYR A 88 1.41 -5.24 3.12
CA TYR A 88 1.85 -6.54 3.61
C TYR A 88 1.28 -6.75 5.00
N THR A 89 0.84 -7.97 5.29
CA THR A 89 0.54 -8.32 6.67
C THR A 89 1.80 -8.85 7.33
N VAL A 90 1.87 -8.74 8.64
CA VAL A 90 3.06 -9.09 9.40
C VAL A 90 2.70 -10.17 10.40
N HIS A 91 3.41 -11.30 10.35
CA HIS A 91 3.25 -12.37 11.32
C HIS A 91 4.62 -12.80 11.78
N ASN A 92 4.88 -12.65 13.10
CA ASN A 92 6.16 -13.05 13.67
C ASN A 92 7.34 -12.44 12.92
N GLY A 93 7.19 -11.16 12.55
CA GLY A 93 8.26 -10.43 11.85
C GLY A 93 8.38 -10.75 10.37
N LYS A 94 7.53 -11.61 9.83
CA LYS A 94 7.60 -11.96 8.42
C LYS A 94 6.48 -11.27 7.66
N LEU A 95 6.75 -10.91 6.42
CA LEU A 95 5.82 -10.20 5.57
C LEU A 95 5.07 -11.15 4.65
N PHE A 96 3.78 -10.89 4.48
CA PHE A 96 2.93 -11.66 3.60
C PHE A 96 2.16 -10.72 2.69
N LYS A 97 1.96 -11.14 1.46
CA LYS A 97 1.11 -10.41 0.52
C LYS A 97 -0.29 -10.96 0.61
N VAL A 98 -1.27 -10.07 0.50
CA VAL A 98 -2.67 -10.44 0.54
C VAL A 98 -3.18 -10.63 -0.88
N ARG A 99 -3.94 -11.68 -1.10
CA ARG A 99 -4.66 -11.87 -2.34
C ARG A 99 -6.04 -12.43 -2.07
N TYR A 100 -6.92 -12.29 -3.04
CA TYR A 100 -8.28 -12.79 -2.95
C TYR A 100 -8.46 -13.88 -3.98
N TYR A 101 -8.80 -15.06 -3.51
CA TYR A 101 -8.82 -16.25 -4.35
C TYR A 101 -10.19 -16.89 -4.33
N CYS A 102 -10.67 -17.29 -5.51
CA CYS A 102 -11.90 -18.05 -5.61
C CYS A 102 -11.56 -19.52 -5.79
N PRO A 103 -11.86 -20.39 -4.80
CA PRO A 103 -11.53 -21.81 -4.93
C PRO A 103 -12.41 -22.52 -5.94
N VAL A 104 -13.60 -22.00 -6.21
CA VAL A 104 -14.50 -22.61 -7.16
C VAL A 104 -14.02 -22.38 -8.60
N CYS A 105 -13.69 -21.15 -8.92
CA CYS A 105 -13.28 -20.77 -10.27
C CYS A 105 -11.78 -20.79 -10.48
N ASN A 106 -11.02 -20.94 -9.39
CA ASN A 106 -9.55 -20.95 -9.44
C ASN A 106 -8.98 -19.70 -10.06
N ILE A 107 -9.51 -18.55 -9.67
CA ILE A 107 -9.02 -17.25 -10.15
C ILE A 107 -8.70 -16.35 -8.97
N VAL A 108 -7.79 -15.43 -9.22
CA VAL A 108 -7.39 -14.42 -8.25
C VAL A 108 -8.09 -13.12 -8.61
N ALA A 109 -8.83 -12.57 -7.65
CA ALA A 109 -9.53 -11.31 -7.84
C ALA A 109 -8.63 -10.15 -7.45
N LEU A 110 -8.92 -8.98 -8.01
CA LEU A 110 -8.13 -7.78 -7.74
C LEU A 110 -8.40 -7.18 -6.37
N GLY A 111 -9.58 -7.44 -5.80
CA GLY A 111 -9.94 -6.91 -4.51
C GLY A 111 -10.91 -7.81 -3.80
N PRO A 112 -11.35 -7.40 -2.60
CA PRO A 112 -12.28 -8.23 -1.83
C PRO A 112 -13.66 -8.24 -2.46
N GLY A 113 -14.47 -9.18 -2.05
CA GLY A 113 -15.85 -9.29 -2.51
C GLY A 113 -16.08 -10.62 -3.16
N ASN A 114 -17.15 -10.68 -3.93
CA ASN A 114 -17.54 -11.92 -4.57
C ASN A 114 -16.80 -12.12 -5.88
N CYS A 115 -16.57 -13.37 -6.21
CA CYS A 115 -15.96 -13.72 -7.48
C CYS A 115 -16.84 -13.24 -8.64
N VAL A 116 -16.22 -12.65 -9.66
CA VAL A 116 -16.97 -12.12 -10.79
C VAL A 116 -17.59 -13.25 -11.63
N CYS A 117 -17.07 -14.43 -11.50
CA CYS A 117 -17.53 -15.58 -12.30
C CYS A 117 -18.67 -16.33 -11.62
N CYS A 118 -18.45 -16.81 -10.41
CA CYS A 118 -19.44 -17.65 -9.74
C CYS A 118 -20.24 -16.92 -8.66
N GLN A 119 -19.92 -15.65 -8.39
CA GLN A 119 -20.60 -14.81 -7.42
C GLN A 119 -20.44 -15.28 -5.97
N GLN A 120 -19.58 -16.25 -5.72
CA GLN A 120 -19.32 -16.70 -4.37
C GLN A 120 -18.23 -15.85 -3.72
N PRO A 121 -18.22 -15.76 -2.38
CA PRO A 121 -17.18 -14.97 -1.71
C PRO A 121 -15.79 -15.52 -2.00
N THR A 122 -14.84 -14.63 -2.17
CA THR A 122 -13.44 -15.03 -2.32
C THR A 122 -12.79 -15.20 -0.96
N GLU A 123 -11.74 -16.00 -0.93
CA GLU A 123 -10.95 -16.21 0.28
C GLU A 123 -9.81 -15.21 0.34
N LEU A 124 -9.61 -14.64 1.51
CA LEU A 124 -8.42 -13.84 1.74
C LEU A 124 -7.26 -14.78 2.04
N GLN A 125 -6.22 -14.69 1.24
CA GLN A 125 -5.04 -15.52 1.41
C GLN A 125 -3.83 -14.64 1.65
N GLU A 126 -2.90 -15.15 2.44
CA GLU A 126 -1.66 -14.48 2.75
C GLU A 126 -0.52 -15.35 2.27
N LEU A 127 0.28 -14.81 1.36
CA LEU A 127 1.38 -15.54 0.75
C LEU A 127 2.70 -14.92 1.19
N PRO A 128 3.72 -15.73 1.52
CA PRO A 128 5.00 -15.16 1.90
C PRO A 128 5.50 -14.20 0.85
N ALA A 129 5.91 -13.01 1.29
CA ALA A 129 6.28 -11.95 0.37
C ALA A 129 7.60 -12.21 -0.34
N ASP A 130 8.42 -13.07 0.24
CA ASP A 130 9.72 -13.39 -0.34
C ASP A 130 9.65 -14.45 -1.43
N LYS A 131 8.44 -14.96 -1.72
CA LYS A 131 8.27 -15.95 -2.78
C LYS A 131 7.61 -15.35 -3.99
N PRO A 132 8.00 -15.77 -5.18
CA PRO A 132 7.35 -15.25 -6.39
C PRO A 132 5.91 -15.67 -6.42
N GLN A 133 5.10 -14.79 -6.97
CA GLN A 133 3.71 -15.12 -7.16
C GLN A 133 3.54 -15.73 -8.49
N SER A 134 2.98 -16.84 -8.60
CA SER A 134 2.82 -17.46 -9.90
C SER A 134 1.37 -17.68 -10.23
#